data_388706352d2d649e9911f5507d3e270d
#
_entry.id   388706352d2d649e9911f5507d3e270d
#
_cell.length_a   1.000
_cell.length_b   1.000
_cell.length_c   1.000
_cell.angle_alpha   90.00
_cell.angle_beta   90.00
_cell.angle_gamma   90.00
#
_symmetry.space_group_name_H-M   'P 1'
#
loop_
_entity.id
_entity.type
_entity.pdbx_description
1 polymer ?
#
loop_
_entity_poly.entity_id
_entity_poly.type
_entity_poly.pdbx_seq_one_letter_code
_entity_poly.pdbx_strand_id
1 'polypeptide(L)'
;AQDEVRRNQEIVRDIQNLFQALEIKAPMSGMVIYSYDRMGNKIKAGSSVSPWASIIAELPDLSSMISKTYINEIDISKIKKGQKVKVGVDAFPDKVFDGEVISVANIGQTLPNGDTKVFEVIVKLFGSDPELRPAMTTSNIITVSDQKDVLYIPLESVFRTDSTKYVFTYKSGL
;
A
#
# COMPACT_ATOMS: atom_id res chain seq x y z
N ALA A 1 53.43 10.04 32.15
CA ALA A 1 53.74 10.46 30.77
C ALA A 1 53.27 9.44 29.72
N GLN A 2 53.71 8.14 29.77
CA GLN A 2 53.27 7.15 28.76
C GLN A 2 51.80 6.85 28.81
N ASP A 3 51.18 6.75 29.98
CA ASP A 3 49.73 6.48 30.11
C ASP A 3 48.89 7.67 29.65
N GLU A 4 49.36 8.90 29.82
CA GLU A 4 48.66 10.07 29.28
C GLU A 4 48.70 10.14 27.77
N VAL A 5 49.82 9.79 27.17
CA VAL A 5 49.93 9.73 25.71
C VAL A 5 48.97 8.68 25.14
N ARG A 6 48.90 7.49 25.76
CA ARG A 6 48.01 6.42 25.34
C ARG A 6 46.52 6.85 25.46
N ARG A 7 46.16 7.48 26.56
CA ARG A 7 44.81 7.98 26.81
C ARG A 7 44.41 9.05 25.78
N ASN A 8 45.31 9.97 25.49
CA ASN A 8 45.04 11.00 24.49
C ASN A 8 44.94 10.41 23.05
N GLN A 9 45.69 9.36 22.73
CA GLN A 9 45.57 8.64 21.46
C GLN A 9 44.24 7.90 21.33
N GLU A 10 43.76 7.30 22.42
CA GLU A 10 42.41 6.68 22.47
C GLU A 10 41.32 7.72 22.24
N ILE A 11 41.39 8.87 22.92
CA ILE A 11 40.41 9.97 22.75
C ILE A 11 40.42 10.48 21.29
N VAL A 12 41.57 10.69 20.70
CA VAL A 12 41.68 11.14 19.30
C VAL A 12 41.07 10.12 18.33
N ARG A 13 41.34 8.84 18.58
CA ARG A 13 40.78 7.75 17.77
C ARG A 13 39.26 7.68 17.89
N ASP A 14 38.71 7.83 19.10
CA ASP A 14 37.28 7.83 19.34
C ASP A 14 36.60 9.03 18.68
N ILE A 15 37.20 10.21 18.75
CA ILE A 15 36.73 11.40 18.06
C ILE A 15 36.75 11.19 16.52
N GLN A 16 37.81 10.60 15.99
CA GLN A 16 37.88 10.29 14.55
C GLN A 16 36.78 9.31 14.09
N ASN A 17 36.55 8.26 14.90
CA ASN A 17 35.46 7.31 14.64
C ASN A 17 34.09 8.01 14.70
N LEU A 18 33.90 8.92 15.66
CA LEU A 18 32.68 9.70 15.76
C LEU A 18 32.46 10.59 14.53
N PHE A 19 33.51 11.27 14.04
CA PHE A 19 33.40 12.07 12.81
C PHE A 19 33.01 11.23 11.59
N GLN A 20 33.52 10.02 11.45
CA GLN A 20 33.13 9.12 10.36
C GLN A 20 31.67 8.67 10.50
N ALA A 21 31.20 8.44 11.72
CA ALA A 21 29.81 8.07 11.97
C ALA A 21 28.79 9.20 11.70
N LEU A 22 29.26 10.46 11.71
CA LEU A 22 28.41 11.62 11.38
C LEU A 22 28.16 11.77 9.86
N GLU A 23 28.97 11.14 9.02
CA GLU A 23 28.74 11.11 7.58
C GLU A 23 27.83 9.94 7.21
N ILE A 24 26.53 10.18 7.19
CA ILE A 24 25.54 9.15 6.86
C ILE A 24 25.41 9.04 5.34
N LYS A 25 25.80 7.90 4.78
CA LYS A 25 25.68 7.60 3.35
C LYS A 25 24.48 6.70 3.11
N ALA A 26 23.78 6.94 1.98
CA ALA A 26 22.69 6.07 1.56
C ALA A 26 23.25 4.67 1.22
N PRO A 27 22.69 3.58 1.79
CA PRO A 27 23.15 2.21 1.52
C PRO A 27 22.78 1.72 0.12
N MET A 28 21.84 2.37 -0.55
CA MET A 28 21.36 2.02 -1.88
C MET A 28 20.88 3.26 -2.63
N SER A 29 20.79 3.14 -3.95
CA SER A 29 20.15 4.15 -4.79
C SER A 29 18.64 4.08 -4.63
N GLY A 30 17.97 5.21 -4.53
CA GLY A 30 16.51 5.25 -4.39
C GLY A 30 15.99 6.62 -4.02
N MET A 31 14.70 6.68 -3.79
CA MET A 31 14.02 7.88 -3.30
C MET A 31 14.27 8.02 -1.80
N VAL A 32 14.68 9.21 -1.37
CA VAL A 32 14.87 9.53 0.05
C VAL A 32 13.64 10.27 0.56
N ILE A 33 13.02 9.72 1.60
CA ILE A 33 11.90 10.35 2.32
C ILE A 33 12.42 10.79 3.68
N TYR A 34 12.50 12.11 3.90
CA TYR A 34 12.89 12.64 5.19
C TYR A 34 11.80 12.41 6.23
N SER A 35 12.21 11.95 7.40
CA SER A 35 11.35 11.72 8.55
C SER A 35 10.83 13.02 9.18
N TYR A 36 9.98 12.91 10.18
CA TYR A 36 9.44 14.02 10.95
C TYR A 36 10.06 14.04 12.35
N ASP A 37 10.27 15.23 12.87
CA ASP A 37 10.66 15.41 14.27
C ASP A 37 9.47 15.16 15.22
N ARG A 38 9.72 15.24 16.54
CA ARG A 38 8.66 15.04 17.55
C ARG A 38 7.55 16.11 17.51
N MET A 39 7.81 17.24 16.90
CA MET A 39 6.86 18.34 16.74
C MET A 39 6.07 18.22 15.42
N GLY A 40 6.33 17.18 14.62
CA GLY A 40 5.67 16.97 13.31
C GLY A 40 6.27 17.79 12.18
N ASN A 41 7.45 18.42 12.37
CA ASN A 41 8.13 19.12 11.29
C ASN A 41 9.02 18.15 10.51
N LYS A 42 9.06 18.33 9.20
CA LYS A 42 9.92 17.53 8.34
C LYS A 42 11.40 17.86 8.61
N ILE A 43 12.21 16.84 8.81
CA ILE A 43 13.66 17.00 9.01
C ILE A 43 14.29 17.60 7.74
N LYS A 44 15.10 18.62 7.90
CA LYS A 44 15.81 19.34 6.83
C LYS A 44 17.17 19.81 7.32
N ALA A 45 17.98 20.34 6.42
CA ALA A 45 19.26 20.95 6.80
C ALA A 45 19.07 21.99 7.91
N GLY A 46 19.84 21.86 8.98
CA GLY A 46 19.74 22.69 10.19
C GLY A 46 18.76 22.16 11.25
N SER A 47 18.04 21.07 11.00
CA SER A 47 17.22 20.44 12.03
C SER A 47 18.10 19.78 13.10
N SER A 48 17.67 19.88 14.37
CA SER A 48 18.33 19.20 15.48
C SER A 48 17.96 17.72 15.47
N VAL A 49 18.96 16.86 15.58
CA VAL A 49 18.80 15.41 15.69
C VAL A 49 19.03 15.00 17.14
N SER A 50 18.16 14.15 17.66
CA SER A 50 18.21 13.66 19.03
C SER A 50 18.47 12.15 19.03
N PRO A 51 19.21 11.60 20.01
CA PRO A 51 19.38 10.15 20.18
C PRO A 51 18.06 9.37 20.31
N TRP A 52 17.01 10.05 20.75
CA TRP A 52 15.67 9.49 20.90
C TRP A 52 14.82 9.54 19.61
N ALA A 53 15.28 10.25 18.58
CA ALA A 53 14.67 10.36 17.26
C ALA A 53 15.78 10.21 16.22
N SER A 54 16.31 9.00 16.12
CA SER A 54 17.49 8.67 15.33
C SER A 54 17.21 8.44 13.84
N ILE A 55 15.94 8.31 13.45
CA ILE A 55 15.56 8.12 12.04
C ILE A 55 15.52 9.49 11.36
N ILE A 56 16.47 9.73 10.47
CA ILE A 56 16.57 10.99 9.72
C ILE A 56 15.80 10.88 8.40
N ALA A 57 15.92 9.75 7.73
CA ALA A 57 15.30 9.50 6.44
C ALA A 57 15.08 8.00 6.22
N GLU A 58 14.15 7.68 5.35
CA GLU A 58 13.85 6.32 4.92
C GLU A 58 14.08 6.21 3.41
N LEU A 59 14.58 5.06 2.98
CA LEU A 59 14.70 4.69 1.57
C LEU A 59 13.73 3.54 1.30
N PRO A 60 12.50 3.83 0.85
CA PRO A 60 11.54 2.77 0.55
C PRO A 60 12.00 1.94 -0.65
N ASP A 61 11.80 0.64 -0.57
CA ASP A 61 11.94 -0.25 -1.73
C ASP A 61 10.69 -0.10 -2.61
N LEU A 62 10.87 0.53 -3.77
CA LEU A 62 9.79 0.77 -4.74
C LEU A 62 9.62 -0.40 -5.73
N SER A 63 10.36 -1.48 -5.59
CA SER A 63 10.24 -2.67 -6.44
C SER A 63 8.95 -3.45 -6.19
N SER A 64 8.36 -3.29 -5.01
CA SER A 64 7.12 -3.95 -4.61
C SER A 64 6.19 -2.94 -3.95
N MET A 65 5.05 -2.72 -4.56
CA MET A 65 4.02 -1.80 -4.08
C MET A 65 2.81 -2.57 -3.56
N ILE A 66 2.19 -2.01 -2.55
CA ILE A 66 0.91 -2.51 -2.01
C ILE A 66 -0.12 -1.39 -2.02
N SER A 67 -1.37 -1.73 -2.32
CA SER A 67 -2.52 -0.86 -2.10
C SER A 67 -3.27 -1.33 -0.85
N LYS A 68 -3.57 -0.38 0.05
CA LYS A 68 -4.44 -0.59 1.19
C LYS A 68 -5.82 -0.06 0.87
N THR A 69 -6.82 -0.90 0.99
CA THR A 69 -8.21 -0.52 0.81
C THR A 69 -9.07 -0.95 1.98
N TYR A 70 -10.19 -0.31 2.16
CA TYR A 70 -11.13 -0.58 3.25
C TYR A 70 -12.46 -1.04 2.66
N ILE A 71 -12.92 -2.19 3.09
CA ILE A 71 -14.15 -2.82 2.60
C ILE A 71 -15.16 -2.89 3.74
N ASN A 72 -16.40 -2.56 3.41
CA ASN A 72 -17.51 -2.58 4.35
C ASN A 72 -17.79 -4.01 4.85
N GLU A 73 -18.28 -4.13 6.09
CA GLU A 73 -18.68 -5.38 6.73
C GLU A 73 -19.67 -6.21 5.87
N ILE A 74 -20.54 -5.57 5.11
CA ILE A 74 -21.51 -6.25 4.25
C ILE A 74 -20.83 -7.04 3.13
N ASP A 75 -19.72 -6.55 2.60
CA ASP A 75 -19.07 -7.13 1.43
C ASP A 75 -17.82 -7.94 1.77
N ILE A 76 -17.28 -7.84 2.99
CA ILE A 76 -16.05 -8.51 3.38
C ILE A 76 -16.14 -10.04 3.26
N SER A 77 -17.31 -10.61 3.48
CA SER A 77 -17.54 -12.05 3.37
C SER A 77 -17.27 -12.62 1.96
N LYS A 78 -17.31 -11.77 0.95
CA LYS A 78 -17.05 -12.12 -0.45
C LYS A 78 -15.56 -12.05 -0.81
N ILE A 79 -14.75 -11.39 0.03
CA ILE A 79 -13.34 -11.13 -0.24
C ILE A 79 -12.48 -12.23 0.37
N LYS A 80 -11.60 -12.77 -0.45
CA LYS A 80 -10.66 -13.84 -0.06
C LYS A 80 -9.27 -13.54 -0.58
N LYS A 81 -8.27 -14.01 0.17
CA LYS A 81 -6.88 -14.01 -0.29
C LYS A 81 -6.76 -14.77 -1.62
N GLY A 82 -5.96 -14.24 -2.54
CA GLY A 82 -5.74 -14.82 -3.87
C GLY A 82 -6.67 -14.28 -4.96
N GLN A 83 -7.64 -13.42 -4.63
CA GLN A 83 -8.50 -12.81 -5.64
C GLN A 83 -7.74 -11.78 -6.47
N LYS A 84 -8.04 -11.77 -7.77
CA LYS A 84 -7.48 -10.81 -8.72
C LYS A 84 -8.08 -9.43 -8.51
N VAL A 85 -7.23 -8.42 -8.62
CA VAL A 85 -7.62 -7.02 -8.45
C VAL A 85 -7.09 -6.20 -9.61
N LYS A 86 -7.91 -5.30 -10.13
CA LYS A 86 -7.48 -4.22 -11.00
C LYS A 86 -7.34 -2.96 -10.16
N VAL A 87 -6.13 -2.42 -10.12
CA VAL A 87 -5.78 -1.25 -9.32
C VAL A 87 -5.59 -0.05 -10.24
N GLY A 88 -6.49 0.90 -10.17
CA GLY A 88 -6.36 2.21 -10.79
C GLY A 88 -5.67 3.18 -9.83
N VAL A 89 -4.95 4.16 -10.35
CA VAL A 89 -4.31 5.23 -9.58
C VAL A 89 -4.90 6.55 -10.02
N ASP A 90 -5.43 7.33 -9.08
CA ASP A 90 -6.14 8.58 -9.40
C ASP A 90 -5.25 9.60 -10.14
N ALA A 91 -3.95 9.58 -9.86
CA ALA A 91 -2.98 10.44 -10.55
C ALA A 91 -2.74 10.05 -12.03
N PHE A 92 -3.07 8.81 -12.41
CA PHE A 92 -2.85 8.26 -13.75
C PHE A 92 -4.07 7.45 -14.20
N PRO A 93 -5.17 8.11 -14.62
CA PRO A 93 -6.44 7.44 -14.93
C PRO A 93 -6.34 6.39 -16.04
N ASP A 94 -5.37 6.57 -16.96
CA ASP A 94 -5.16 5.66 -18.10
C ASP A 94 -4.34 4.42 -17.73
N LYS A 95 -3.75 4.37 -16.51
CA LYS A 95 -2.94 3.24 -16.05
C LYS A 95 -3.72 2.36 -15.08
N VAL A 96 -3.83 1.10 -15.42
CA VAL A 96 -4.43 0.06 -14.59
C VAL A 96 -3.39 -1.02 -14.32
N PHE A 97 -3.16 -1.31 -13.05
CA PHE A 97 -2.22 -2.32 -12.60
C PHE A 97 -2.96 -3.58 -12.20
N ASP A 98 -2.39 -4.72 -12.52
CA ASP A 98 -2.86 -6.00 -12.00
C ASP A 98 -2.35 -6.21 -10.58
N GLY A 99 -3.19 -6.79 -9.75
CA GLY A 99 -2.83 -7.09 -8.36
C GLY A 99 -3.56 -8.31 -7.83
N GLU A 100 -3.21 -8.68 -6.61
CA GLU A 100 -3.80 -9.80 -5.90
C GLU A 100 -4.02 -9.45 -4.43
N VAL A 101 -5.14 -9.89 -3.86
CA VAL A 101 -5.42 -9.77 -2.44
C VAL A 101 -4.46 -10.68 -1.67
N ILE A 102 -3.56 -10.10 -0.88
CA ILE A 102 -2.60 -10.86 -0.06
C ILE A 102 -3.04 -10.99 1.39
N SER A 103 -3.84 -10.05 1.88
CA SER A 103 -4.31 -10.07 3.27
C SER A 103 -5.68 -9.42 3.39
N VAL A 104 -6.50 -10.00 4.27
CA VAL A 104 -7.80 -9.47 4.71
C VAL A 104 -7.77 -9.42 6.22
N ALA A 105 -8.04 -8.26 6.81
CA ALA A 105 -8.05 -8.10 8.27
C ALA A 105 -9.18 -8.91 8.90
N ASN A 106 -8.89 -9.57 10.02
CA ASN A 106 -9.88 -10.33 10.79
C ASN A 106 -10.66 -9.45 11.78
N ILE A 107 -10.21 -8.22 12.00
CA ILE A 107 -10.81 -7.27 12.94
C ILE A 107 -11.25 -6.03 12.15
N GLY A 108 -12.53 -5.69 12.28
CA GLY A 108 -13.06 -4.46 11.72
C GLY A 108 -12.64 -3.25 12.55
N GLN A 109 -12.49 -2.12 11.88
CA GLN A 109 -12.19 -0.83 12.49
C GLN A 109 -13.20 0.22 12.03
N THR A 110 -13.42 1.23 12.83
CA THR A 110 -14.25 2.38 12.47
C THR A 110 -13.33 3.49 11.96
N LEU A 111 -13.63 4.01 10.78
CA LEU A 111 -12.88 5.16 10.25
C LEU A 111 -13.23 6.43 11.04
N PRO A 112 -12.30 7.40 11.17
CA PRO A 112 -12.47 8.61 11.98
C PRO A 112 -13.69 9.46 11.61
N ASN A 113 -14.22 9.32 10.40
CA ASN A 113 -15.30 10.14 9.86
C ASN A 113 -16.57 9.33 9.55
N GLY A 114 -16.76 8.15 10.15
CA GLY A 114 -17.95 7.34 9.89
C GLY A 114 -18.23 6.30 10.96
N ASP A 115 -19.50 5.94 11.13
CA ASP A 115 -19.95 4.91 12.07
C ASP A 115 -19.90 3.50 11.47
N THR A 116 -19.47 3.38 10.22
CA THR A 116 -19.47 2.11 9.50
C THR A 116 -18.20 1.32 9.81
N LYS A 117 -18.37 0.05 10.15
CA LYS A 117 -17.24 -0.88 10.31
C LYS A 117 -16.67 -1.27 8.96
N VAL A 118 -15.37 -1.12 8.84
CA VAL A 118 -14.61 -1.48 7.65
C VAL A 118 -13.47 -2.43 8.00
N PHE A 119 -13.06 -3.22 7.04
CA PHE A 119 -11.96 -4.18 7.16
C PHE A 119 -10.86 -3.78 6.20
N GLU A 120 -9.64 -3.73 6.70
CA GLU A 120 -8.47 -3.46 5.88
C GLU A 120 -8.19 -4.66 4.96
N VAL A 121 -8.02 -4.38 3.68
CA VAL A 121 -7.61 -5.36 2.67
C VAL A 121 -6.33 -4.86 2.03
N ILE A 122 -5.32 -5.71 1.97
CA ILE A 122 -4.04 -5.40 1.36
C ILE A 122 -3.95 -6.12 0.02
N VAL A 123 -3.71 -5.34 -1.00
CA VAL A 123 -3.52 -5.80 -2.39
C VAL A 123 -2.08 -5.59 -2.77
N LYS A 124 -1.42 -6.63 -3.26
CA LYS A 124 -0.09 -6.53 -3.85
C LYS A 124 -0.23 -6.20 -5.33
N LEU A 125 0.47 -5.18 -5.79
CA LEU A 125 0.54 -4.83 -7.21
C LEU A 125 1.58 -5.72 -7.89
N PHE A 126 1.29 -6.11 -9.12
CA PHE A 126 2.25 -6.78 -10.00
C PHE A 126 2.87 -5.75 -10.94
N GLY A 127 4.18 -5.78 -11.03
CA GLY A 127 4.96 -4.80 -11.76
C GLY A 127 5.30 -3.56 -10.93
N SER A 128 6.23 -2.80 -11.42
CA SER A 128 6.65 -1.51 -10.85
C SER A 128 6.60 -0.46 -11.97
N ASP A 129 6.14 0.72 -11.63
CA ASP A 129 6.16 1.88 -12.53
C ASP A 129 6.93 2.99 -11.81
N PRO A 130 7.95 3.61 -12.46
CA PRO A 130 8.76 4.66 -11.84
C PRO A 130 7.97 5.90 -11.43
N GLU A 131 6.78 6.08 -12.00
CA GLU A 131 5.91 7.21 -11.69
C GLU A 131 5.05 6.97 -10.44
N LEU A 132 4.89 5.70 -10.01
CA LEU A 132 4.18 5.38 -8.78
C LEU A 132 4.96 5.86 -7.56
N ARG A 133 4.27 6.55 -6.68
CA ARG A 133 4.84 7.04 -5.43
C ARG A 133 4.03 6.55 -4.23
N PRO A 134 4.67 6.28 -3.09
CA PRO A 134 3.96 6.01 -1.85
C PRO A 134 2.94 7.11 -1.52
N ALA A 135 1.86 6.73 -0.87
CA ALA A 135 0.74 7.60 -0.48
C ALA A 135 -0.12 8.16 -1.64
N MET A 136 -0.01 7.63 -2.85
CA MET A 136 -0.98 7.91 -3.90
C MET A 136 -2.32 7.23 -3.60
N THR A 137 -3.41 7.88 -3.96
CA THR A 137 -4.76 7.33 -3.87
C THR A 137 -4.99 6.31 -4.98
N THR A 138 -5.60 5.19 -4.62
CA THR A 138 -5.89 4.08 -5.54
C THR A 138 -7.34 3.65 -5.48
N SER A 139 -7.89 3.27 -6.62
CA SER A 139 -9.17 2.58 -6.73
C SER A 139 -8.93 1.09 -6.99
N ASN A 140 -9.64 0.21 -6.27
CA ASN A 140 -9.42 -1.23 -6.33
C ASN A 140 -10.69 -1.94 -6.78
N ILE A 141 -10.64 -2.62 -7.92
CA ILE A 141 -11.73 -3.46 -8.43
C ILE A 141 -11.37 -4.93 -8.21
N ILE A 142 -11.99 -5.54 -7.20
CA ILE A 142 -11.71 -6.92 -6.80
C ILE A 142 -12.68 -7.85 -7.52
N THR A 143 -12.13 -8.84 -8.23
CA THR A 143 -12.94 -9.89 -8.90
C THR A 143 -13.35 -10.93 -7.87
N VAL A 144 -14.62 -10.90 -7.49
CA VAL A 144 -15.18 -11.81 -6.48
C VAL A 144 -15.47 -13.19 -7.07
N SER A 145 -15.97 -13.24 -8.30
CA SER A 145 -16.30 -14.48 -9.00
C SER A 145 -16.09 -14.29 -10.49
N ASP A 146 -15.47 -15.27 -11.11
CA ASP A 146 -15.32 -15.37 -12.56
C ASP A 146 -15.92 -16.70 -12.99
N GLN A 147 -17.01 -16.64 -13.76
CA GLN A 147 -17.70 -17.82 -14.27
C GLN A 147 -17.40 -17.94 -15.76
N LYS A 148 -16.69 -19.00 -16.13
CA LYS A 148 -16.39 -19.33 -17.52
C LYS A 148 -17.49 -20.22 -18.10
N ASP A 149 -17.67 -20.13 -19.40
CA ASP A 149 -18.58 -20.98 -20.18
C ASP A 149 -20.05 -20.97 -19.70
N VAL A 150 -20.52 -19.78 -19.28
CA VAL A 150 -21.91 -19.58 -18.87
C VAL A 150 -22.73 -18.94 -20.01
N LEU A 151 -23.96 -19.39 -20.15
CA LEU A 151 -24.94 -18.69 -20.96
C LEU A 151 -25.38 -17.45 -20.22
N TYR A 152 -25.20 -16.29 -20.82
CA TYR A 152 -25.65 -15.03 -20.26
C TYR A 152 -26.70 -14.39 -21.16
N ILE A 153 -27.55 -13.58 -20.54
CA ILE A 153 -28.59 -12.81 -21.21
C ILE A 153 -28.49 -11.37 -20.74
N PRO A 154 -28.78 -10.39 -21.59
CA PRO A 154 -28.91 -9.00 -21.16
C PRO A 154 -29.94 -8.88 -20.05
N LEU A 155 -29.69 -8.01 -19.06
CA LEU A 155 -30.58 -7.80 -17.93
C LEU A 155 -31.98 -7.31 -18.38
N GLU A 156 -32.01 -6.57 -19.47
CA GLU A 156 -33.23 -6.06 -20.13
C GLU A 156 -34.13 -7.18 -20.66
N SER A 157 -33.58 -8.36 -20.91
CA SER A 157 -34.35 -9.53 -21.40
C SER A 157 -34.95 -10.37 -20.28
N VAL A 158 -34.74 -9.96 -19.01
CA VAL A 158 -35.28 -10.64 -17.83
C VAL A 158 -36.58 -9.99 -17.41
N PHE A 159 -37.68 -10.68 -17.58
CA PHE A 159 -38.98 -10.27 -17.08
C PHE A 159 -39.19 -10.78 -15.67
N ARG A 160 -39.79 -9.95 -14.84
CA ARG A 160 -40.08 -10.30 -13.45
C ARG A 160 -41.57 -10.17 -13.18
N THR A 161 -42.15 -11.21 -12.60
CA THR A 161 -43.48 -11.19 -11.94
C THR A 161 -43.22 -11.29 -10.44
N ASP A 162 -44.22 -11.07 -9.62
CA ASP A 162 -44.14 -10.99 -8.14
C ASP A 162 -43.37 -12.18 -7.52
N SER A 163 -43.40 -13.36 -8.12
CA SER A 163 -42.80 -14.58 -7.58
C SER A 163 -41.73 -15.23 -8.47
N THR A 164 -41.60 -14.80 -9.74
CA THR A 164 -40.77 -15.56 -10.72
C THR A 164 -40.04 -14.62 -11.68
N LYS A 165 -38.81 -15.00 -12.04
CA LYS A 165 -38.04 -14.36 -13.12
C LYS A 165 -38.06 -15.32 -14.33
N TYR A 166 -38.34 -14.81 -15.51
CA TYR A 166 -38.38 -15.60 -16.74
C TYR A 166 -37.80 -14.82 -17.92
N VAL A 167 -37.42 -15.56 -18.96
CA VAL A 167 -36.93 -15.04 -20.23
C VAL A 167 -37.66 -15.74 -21.35
N PHE A 168 -37.90 -15.02 -22.42
CA PHE A 168 -38.43 -15.60 -23.65
C PHE A 168 -37.28 -16.13 -24.54
N THR A 169 -37.33 -17.38 -24.96
CA THR A 169 -36.43 -17.92 -25.93
C THR A 169 -37.15 -18.11 -27.24
N TYR A 170 -36.59 -17.59 -28.31
CA TYR A 170 -37.10 -17.87 -29.65
C TYR A 170 -36.52 -19.22 -30.13
N LYS A 171 -37.38 -20.21 -30.31
CA LYS A 171 -37.00 -21.47 -30.92
C LYS A 171 -37.40 -21.40 -32.39
N SER A 172 -36.43 -21.13 -33.27
CA SER A 172 -36.60 -21.29 -34.69
C SER A 172 -36.73 -22.80 -34.96
N GLY A 173 -37.92 -23.27 -35.23
CA GLY A 173 -38.18 -24.64 -35.52
C GLY A 173 -39.42 -24.75 -36.39
N LEU A 174 -39.27 -25.44 -37.52
CA LEU A 174 -40.31 -25.99 -38.36
C LEU A 174 -41.38 -26.68 -37.56
#